data_058d85bf89de44357bb1ba99b76aadb2
#
_entry.id   058d85bf89de44357bb1ba99b76aadb2
#
_cell.length_a   1.000
_cell.length_b   1.000
_cell.length_c   1.000
_cell.angle_alpha   90.00
_cell.angle_beta   90.00
_cell.angle_gamma   90.00
#
_symmetry.space_group_name_H-M   'P 1'
#
loop_
_entity.id
_entity.type
_entity.pdbx_description
1 polymer ?
#
loop_
_entity_poly.entity_id
_entity_poly.type
_entity_poly.pdbx_seq_one_letter_code
_entity_poly.pdbx_strand_id
1 'polypeptide(L)'
;MKVLLLSLFILILTFSSKAQCTPDTNVSTADIYGPSAEVGLPLGEVGSVYEAIISLNVPSDTTFQGNTVSLDSMVLLDITGLPPGFTYECDPEPCVFYGNERGCIKISGLTNDPNDAKVWNLVSNFDFLITFAGFPFNFAEEVTDYKIDLTGYPQSIN
;
A
#
# COMPACT_ATOMS: atom_id res chain seq x y z
N MET A 1 -17.34 34.29 32.09
CA MET A 1 -17.22 32.82 32.07
C MET A 1 -17.77 32.14 30.83
N LYS A 2 -18.81 32.63 30.12
CA LYS A 2 -19.38 32.00 28.92
C LYS A 2 -18.49 32.11 27.66
N VAL A 3 -17.65 33.12 27.53
CA VAL A 3 -16.78 33.33 26.36
C VAL A 3 -15.55 32.42 26.38
N LEU A 4 -15.07 32.01 27.55
CA LEU A 4 -13.90 31.13 27.70
C LEU A 4 -14.19 29.66 27.30
N LEU A 5 -15.43 29.23 27.49
CA LEU A 5 -15.86 27.88 27.11
C LEU A 5 -16.05 27.69 25.58
N LEU A 6 -16.40 28.76 24.87
CA LEU A 6 -16.55 28.74 23.42
C LEU A 6 -15.21 28.68 22.69
N SER A 7 -14.17 29.30 23.26
CA SER A 7 -12.80 29.26 22.70
C SER A 7 -12.14 27.89 22.81
N LEU A 8 -12.46 27.10 23.84
CA LEU A 8 -11.90 25.76 24.04
C LEU A 8 -12.53 24.71 23.08
N PHE A 9 -13.77 24.95 22.62
CA PHE A 9 -14.46 24.01 21.74
C PHE A 9 -14.00 24.11 20.27
N ILE A 10 -13.42 25.23 19.86
CA ILE A 10 -12.93 25.45 18.48
C ILE A 10 -11.55 24.83 18.24
N LEU A 11 -10.80 24.51 19.30
CA LEU A 11 -9.43 23.95 19.18
C LEU A 11 -9.37 22.45 18.89
N ILE A 12 -10.52 21.75 18.88
CA ILE A 12 -10.56 20.28 18.77
C ILE A 12 -10.82 19.80 17.32
N LEU A 13 -11.03 20.69 16.35
CA LEU A 13 -11.49 20.33 15.01
C LEU A 13 -10.43 20.38 13.91
N THR A 14 -9.15 20.45 14.23
CA THR A 14 -8.08 20.32 13.21
C THR A 14 -7.43 18.93 13.25
N PHE A 15 -8.21 17.87 13.15
CA PHE A 15 -7.66 16.62 12.62
C PHE A 15 -7.54 16.79 11.10
N SER A 16 -6.39 17.31 10.67
CA SER A 16 -5.99 17.20 9.28
C SER A 16 -5.81 15.71 9.01
N SER A 17 -6.79 15.08 8.36
CA SER A 17 -6.60 13.81 7.67
C SER A 17 -5.49 14.05 6.65
N LYS A 18 -4.27 13.69 6.99
CA LYS A 18 -3.19 13.63 6.01
C LYS A 18 -3.47 12.40 5.18
N ALA A 19 -3.58 12.56 3.87
CA ALA A 19 -3.50 11.44 2.95
C ALA A 19 -2.24 10.65 3.33
N GLN A 20 -2.39 9.35 3.55
CA GLN A 20 -1.31 8.49 4.04
C GLN A 20 -0.25 8.27 2.97
N CYS A 21 -0.64 8.30 1.71
CA CYS A 21 0.22 8.31 0.54
C CYS A 21 -0.44 9.05 -0.63
N THR A 22 0.34 9.33 -1.66
CA THR A 22 -0.17 9.90 -2.92
C THR A 22 0.18 8.93 -4.06
N PRO A 23 -0.81 8.42 -4.80
CA PRO A 23 -0.55 7.54 -5.93
C PRO A 23 0.31 8.22 -7.00
N ASP A 24 1.31 7.52 -7.53
CA ASP A 24 2.05 7.98 -8.69
C ASP A 24 1.13 7.97 -9.93
N THR A 25 0.95 9.13 -10.54
CA THR A 25 0.13 9.28 -11.74
C THR A 25 0.80 8.74 -13.01
N ASN A 26 2.10 8.42 -12.96
CA ASN A 26 2.85 7.87 -14.08
C ASN A 26 2.75 6.34 -14.17
N VAL A 27 2.11 5.66 -13.20
CA VAL A 27 1.80 4.24 -13.34
C VAL A 27 0.93 4.05 -14.56
N SER A 28 1.39 3.18 -15.48
CA SER A 28 0.71 2.89 -16.73
C SER A 28 -0.72 2.39 -16.47
N THR A 29 -1.66 2.78 -17.34
CA THR A 29 -3.02 2.25 -17.27
C THR A 29 -3.10 0.77 -17.63
N ALA A 30 -2.02 0.20 -18.17
CA ALA A 30 -1.90 -1.24 -18.44
C ALA A 30 -1.47 -2.04 -17.20
N ASP A 31 -0.90 -1.36 -16.20
CA ASP A 31 -0.41 -1.99 -14.98
C ASP A 31 -1.37 -1.69 -13.82
N ILE A 32 -1.74 -2.73 -13.08
CA ILE A 32 -2.62 -2.59 -11.91
C ILE A 32 -1.87 -1.90 -10.76
N TYR A 33 -0.56 -2.13 -10.66
CA TYR A 33 0.29 -1.58 -9.60
C TYR A 33 1.67 -1.14 -10.10
N GLY A 34 2.26 -0.18 -9.41
CA GLY A 34 3.62 0.32 -9.62
C GLY A 34 4.30 0.71 -8.31
N PRO A 35 5.64 0.63 -8.25
CA PRO A 35 6.56 0.29 -9.34
C PRO A 35 6.34 -1.15 -9.84
N SER A 36 6.77 -1.47 -11.08
CA SER A 36 6.70 -2.85 -11.57
C SER A 36 7.62 -3.77 -10.74
N ALA A 37 7.33 -5.09 -10.77
CA ALA A 37 8.15 -6.09 -10.08
C ALA A 37 9.65 -6.04 -10.48
N GLU A 38 9.93 -5.66 -11.74
CA GLU A 38 11.31 -5.51 -12.25
C GLU A 38 12.04 -4.33 -11.61
N VAL A 39 11.33 -3.23 -11.39
CA VAL A 39 11.89 -2.03 -10.72
C VAL A 39 12.00 -2.28 -9.22
N GLY A 40 11.00 -2.93 -8.63
CA GLY A 40 10.93 -3.26 -7.21
C GLY A 40 10.75 -2.05 -6.29
N LEU A 41 10.79 -2.32 -5.00
CA LEU A 41 10.77 -1.30 -3.96
C LEU A 41 12.19 -0.73 -3.74
N PRO A 42 12.31 0.50 -3.21
CA PRO A 42 13.60 1.11 -2.91
C PRO A 42 14.41 0.25 -1.93
N LEU A 43 15.75 0.32 -2.05
CA LEU A 43 16.65 -0.28 -1.08
C LEU A 43 16.55 0.46 0.25
N GLY A 44 16.60 -0.28 1.36
CA GLY A 44 16.62 0.27 2.70
C GLY A 44 17.93 -0.03 3.42
N GLU A 45 18.14 0.66 4.53
CA GLU A 45 19.29 0.45 5.42
C GLU A 45 18.81 0.25 6.85
N VAL A 46 19.38 -0.76 7.55
CA VAL A 46 19.15 -0.95 8.97
C VAL A 46 19.62 0.30 9.73
N GLY A 47 18.81 0.78 10.68
CA GLY A 47 19.07 2.00 11.43
C GLY A 47 18.59 3.29 10.75
N SER A 48 18.00 3.19 9.56
CA SER A 48 17.40 4.31 8.83
C SER A 48 15.88 4.12 8.67
N VAL A 49 15.14 5.24 8.64
CA VAL A 49 13.70 5.18 8.35
C VAL A 49 13.50 4.77 6.91
N TYR A 50 12.67 3.75 6.71
CA TYR A 50 12.28 3.25 5.40
C TYR A 50 10.89 3.74 5.03
N GLU A 51 10.71 4.09 3.78
CA GLU A 51 9.40 4.38 3.19
C GLU A 51 9.36 3.92 1.73
N ALA A 52 8.30 3.23 1.36
CA ALA A 52 8.02 2.81 0.00
C ALA A 52 6.53 2.98 -0.30
N ILE A 53 6.20 3.35 -1.53
CA ILE A 53 4.81 3.51 -1.99
C ILE A 53 4.58 2.55 -3.16
N ILE A 54 3.54 1.73 -3.03
CA ILE A 54 2.98 0.94 -4.11
C ILE A 54 1.73 1.68 -4.57
N SER A 55 1.76 2.22 -5.77
CA SER A 55 0.61 2.89 -6.38
C SER A 55 -0.27 1.87 -7.09
N LEU A 56 -1.57 2.03 -6.96
CA LEU A 56 -2.58 1.17 -7.57
C LEU A 56 -3.36 1.95 -8.63
N ASN A 57 -3.60 1.31 -9.76
CA ASN A 57 -4.45 1.81 -10.82
C ASN A 57 -5.44 0.70 -11.19
N VAL A 58 -6.57 0.65 -10.48
CA VAL A 58 -7.52 -0.44 -10.60
C VAL A 58 -8.33 -0.26 -11.90
N PRO A 59 -8.25 -1.18 -12.87
CA PRO A 59 -9.02 -1.05 -14.09
C PRO A 59 -10.52 -1.30 -13.85
N SER A 60 -11.38 -0.81 -14.75
CA SER A 60 -12.82 -1.11 -14.70
C SER A 60 -13.15 -2.56 -15.05
N ASP A 61 -12.26 -3.20 -15.80
CA ASP A 61 -12.45 -4.55 -16.34
C ASP A 61 -11.19 -5.38 -16.15
N THR A 62 -11.37 -6.69 -16.00
CA THR A 62 -10.27 -7.65 -15.94
C THR A 62 -10.63 -8.90 -16.72
N THR A 63 -9.68 -9.83 -16.86
CA THR A 63 -9.94 -11.12 -17.50
C THR A 63 -10.02 -12.22 -16.45
N PHE A 64 -11.17 -12.87 -16.34
CA PHE A 64 -11.38 -14.02 -15.47
C PHE A 64 -11.78 -15.24 -16.30
N GLN A 65 -11.00 -16.31 -16.21
CA GLN A 65 -11.20 -17.55 -16.98
C GLN A 65 -11.39 -17.32 -18.49
N GLY A 66 -10.64 -16.36 -19.06
CA GLY A 66 -10.68 -16.02 -20.48
C GLY A 66 -11.86 -15.12 -20.90
N ASN A 67 -12.67 -14.65 -19.98
CA ASN A 67 -13.77 -13.72 -20.22
C ASN A 67 -13.44 -12.34 -19.64
N THR A 68 -13.83 -11.28 -20.34
CA THR A 68 -13.79 -9.92 -19.78
C THR A 68 -14.91 -9.77 -18.77
N VAL A 69 -14.59 -9.37 -17.57
CA VAL A 69 -15.51 -9.17 -16.44
C VAL A 69 -15.30 -7.78 -15.84
N SER A 70 -16.35 -7.21 -15.26
CA SER A 70 -16.21 -5.98 -14.49
C SER A 70 -15.44 -6.24 -13.20
N LEU A 71 -14.45 -5.39 -12.91
CA LEU A 71 -13.74 -5.38 -11.63
C LEU A 71 -14.37 -4.30 -10.75
N ASP A 72 -15.16 -4.73 -9.77
CA ASP A 72 -15.92 -3.81 -8.92
C ASP A 72 -15.03 -3.23 -7.81
N SER A 73 -14.23 -4.09 -7.17
CA SER A 73 -13.25 -3.66 -6.17
C SER A 73 -12.13 -4.68 -5.93
N MET A 74 -11.04 -4.18 -5.37
CA MET A 74 -9.90 -4.94 -4.86
C MET A 74 -9.66 -4.52 -3.42
N VAL A 75 -9.63 -5.47 -2.50
CA VAL A 75 -9.42 -5.24 -1.06
C VAL A 75 -8.11 -5.88 -0.64
N LEU A 76 -7.19 -5.08 -0.13
CA LEU A 76 -5.99 -5.61 0.53
C LEU A 76 -6.37 -6.09 1.92
N LEU A 77 -6.24 -7.39 2.16
CA LEU A 77 -6.55 -8.01 3.44
C LEU A 77 -5.38 -7.89 4.41
N ASP A 78 -4.17 -8.22 3.96
CA ASP A 78 -2.93 -8.07 4.72
C ASP A 78 -1.69 -8.06 3.83
N ILE A 79 -0.55 -7.67 4.42
CA ILE A 79 0.80 -7.87 3.86
C ILE A 79 1.61 -8.62 4.91
N THR A 80 2.04 -9.83 4.58
CA THR A 80 2.93 -10.63 5.40
C THR A 80 4.38 -10.56 4.90
N GLY A 81 5.34 -10.99 5.73
CA GLY A 81 6.76 -10.96 5.40
C GLY A 81 7.42 -9.60 5.60
N LEU A 82 6.76 -8.63 6.20
CA LEU A 82 7.36 -7.34 6.55
C LEU A 82 8.48 -7.50 7.59
N PRO A 83 9.56 -6.69 7.49
CA PRO A 83 10.58 -6.64 8.53
C PRO A 83 10.00 -6.25 9.90
N PRO A 84 10.62 -6.65 11.03
CA PRO A 84 10.20 -6.19 12.35
C PRO A 84 10.17 -4.67 12.45
N GLY A 85 9.09 -4.10 13.02
CA GLY A 85 8.90 -2.67 13.16
C GLY A 85 8.39 -1.95 11.92
N PHE A 86 8.05 -2.71 10.85
CA PHE A 86 7.43 -2.16 9.64
C PHE A 86 5.91 -2.35 9.68
N THR A 87 5.20 -1.39 9.11
CA THR A 87 3.75 -1.37 8.96
C THR A 87 3.38 -0.92 7.57
N TYR A 88 2.11 -1.07 7.21
CA TYR A 88 1.57 -0.48 5.99
C TYR A 88 0.29 0.30 6.27
N GLU A 89 0.01 1.25 5.40
CA GLU A 89 -1.16 2.11 5.42
C GLU A 89 -1.66 2.27 3.99
N CYS A 90 -2.95 2.46 3.79
CA CYS A 90 -3.56 2.64 2.47
C CYS A 90 -4.21 4.01 2.31
N ASP A 91 -4.27 4.47 1.08
CA ASP A 91 -5.16 5.54 0.67
C ASP A 91 -5.92 5.09 -0.59
N PRO A 92 -7.26 4.91 -0.52
CA PRO A 92 -8.14 5.17 0.63
C PRO A 92 -8.08 4.10 1.75
N GLU A 93 -8.37 4.52 2.98
CA GLU A 93 -8.71 3.60 4.06
C GLU A 93 -10.17 3.08 3.87
N PRO A 94 -10.46 1.81 4.20
CA PRO A 94 -9.63 0.77 4.82
C PRO A 94 -8.97 -0.19 3.81
N CYS A 95 -8.22 0.27 2.83
CA CYS A 95 -7.58 -0.54 1.78
C CYS A 95 -8.57 -1.19 0.81
N VAL A 96 -9.65 -0.50 0.49
CA VAL A 96 -10.63 -0.88 -0.54
C VAL A 96 -10.45 0.02 -1.74
N PHE A 97 -10.08 -0.57 -2.87
CA PHE A 97 -9.81 0.14 -4.12
C PHE A 97 -10.87 -0.24 -5.15
N TYR A 98 -11.66 0.73 -5.60
CA TYR A 98 -12.74 0.46 -6.55
C TYR A 98 -12.25 0.49 -8.00
N GLY A 99 -12.96 -0.23 -8.86
CA GLY A 99 -12.70 -0.22 -10.29
C GLY A 99 -12.70 1.19 -10.87
N ASN A 100 -11.76 1.48 -11.77
CA ASN A 100 -11.51 2.79 -12.38
C ASN A 100 -11.01 3.87 -11.40
N GLU A 101 -10.49 3.47 -10.24
CA GLU A 101 -9.91 4.38 -9.26
C GLU A 101 -8.42 4.13 -9.05
N ARG A 102 -7.75 5.13 -8.48
CA ARG A 102 -6.36 5.04 -8.07
C ARG A 102 -6.27 5.03 -6.56
N GLY A 103 -5.28 4.31 -6.06
CA GLY A 103 -4.96 4.28 -4.65
C GLY A 103 -3.48 4.04 -4.44
N CYS A 104 -3.09 3.94 -3.18
CA CYS A 104 -1.72 3.59 -2.83
C CYS A 104 -1.64 2.83 -1.51
N ILE A 105 -0.56 2.07 -1.38
CA ILE A 105 -0.15 1.39 -0.16
C ILE A 105 1.21 1.95 0.20
N LYS A 106 1.34 2.55 1.38
CA LYS A 106 2.62 3.00 1.92
C LYS A 106 3.13 1.97 2.92
N ILE A 107 4.31 1.47 2.68
CA ILE A 107 5.04 0.63 3.64
C ILE A 107 6.09 1.52 4.29
N SER A 108 6.13 1.54 5.62
CA SER A 108 7.11 2.33 6.36
C SER A 108 7.56 1.62 7.63
N GLY A 109 8.76 1.91 8.08
CA GLY A 109 9.27 1.33 9.32
C GLY A 109 10.72 1.68 9.60
N LEU A 110 11.19 1.16 10.73
CA LEU A 110 12.57 1.27 11.17
C LEU A 110 12.93 0.00 11.95
N THR A 111 14.03 -0.63 11.58
CA THR A 111 14.66 -1.67 12.39
C THR A 111 16.09 -1.27 12.72
N ASN A 112 16.52 -1.60 13.92
CA ASN A 112 17.89 -1.35 14.41
C ASN A 112 18.65 -2.66 14.64
N ASP A 113 18.06 -3.82 14.33
CA ASP A 113 18.73 -5.11 14.48
C ASP A 113 19.58 -5.41 13.23
N PRO A 114 20.92 -5.55 13.36
CA PRO A 114 21.78 -5.94 12.24
C PRO A 114 21.37 -7.24 11.53
N ASN A 115 20.68 -8.14 12.23
CA ASN A 115 20.20 -9.41 11.66
C ASN A 115 19.04 -9.21 10.68
N ASP A 116 18.44 -8.03 10.64
CA ASP A 116 17.40 -7.69 9.68
C ASP A 116 17.96 -7.22 8.33
N ALA A 117 19.30 -7.06 8.21
CA ALA A 117 19.98 -6.78 6.95
C ALA A 117 19.91 -7.99 6.01
N LYS A 118 18.80 -8.14 5.33
CA LYS A 118 18.48 -9.21 4.38
C LYS A 118 17.33 -8.84 3.47
N VAL A 119 17.05 -9.72 2.51
CA VAL A 119 15.86 -9.63 1.67
C VAL A 119 14.65 -10.18 2.41
N TRP A 120 13.59 -9.39 2.47
CA TRP A 120 12.28 -9.72 3.02
C TRP A 120 11.28 -9.86 1.87
N ASN A 121 10.84 -11.08 1.57
CA ASN A 121 9.81 -11.31 0.56
C ASN A 121 8.45 -11.00 1.14
N LEU A 122 7.69 -10.16 0.44
CA LEU A 122 6.35 -9.76 0.84
C LEU A 122 5.31 -10.65 0.17
N VAL A 123 4.25 -10.95 0.89
CA VAL A 123 3.04 -11.57 0.33
C VAL A 123 1.88 -10.66 0.65
N SER A 124 1.29 -10.07 -0.38
CA SER A 124 0.10 -9.22 -0.26
C SER A 124 -1.13 -10.04 -0.63
N ASN A 125 -2.06 -10.19 0.30
CA ASN A 125 -3.28 -10.95 0.12
C ASN A 125 -4.41 -10.02 -0.28
N PHE A 126 -4.97 -10.23 -1.48
CA PHE A 126 -6.09 -9.46 -2.00
C PHE A 126 -7.34 -10.30 -2.15
N ASP A 127 -8.51 -9.67 -1.93
CA ASP A 127 -9.81 -10.19 -2.30
C ASP A 127 -10.39 -9.30 -3.41
N PHE A 128 -10.74 -9.92 -4.52
CA PHE A 128 -11.29 -9.25 -5.70
C PHE A 128 -12.78 -9.49 -5.78
N LEU A 129 -13.56 -8.42 -5.92
CA LEU A 129 -14.97 -8.49 -6.26
C LEU A 129 -15.13 -8.18 -7.74
N ILE A 130 -15.64 -9.16 -8.50
CA ILE A 130 -15.94 -9.03 -9.92
C ILE A 130 -17.42 -9.28 -10.19
N THR A 131 -17.94 -8.69 -11.27
CA THR A 131 -19.27 -8.99 -11.77
C THR A 131 -19.18 -9.69 -13.14
N PHE A 132 -19.71 -10.90 -13.21
CA PHE A 132 -19.80 -11.70 -14.45
C PHE A 132 -21.25 -12.04 -14.78
N ALA A 133 -21.70 -11.67 -15.97
CA ALA A 133 -23.09 -11.88 -16.43
C ALA A 133 -24.16 -11.34 -15.45
N GLY A 134 -23.84 -10.27 -14.72
CA GLY A 134 -24.73 -9.64 -13.72
C GLY A 134 -24.69 -10.28 -12.33
N PHE A 135 -23.82 -11.25 -12.10
CA PHE A 135 -23.65 -11.90 -10.80
C PHE A 135 -22.31 -11.52 -10.17
N PRO A 136 -22.27 -11.11 -8.89
CA PRO A 136 -21.02 -10.82 -8.19
C PRO A 136 -20.32 -12.11 -7.74
N PHE A 137 -18.98 -12.12 -7.86
CA PHE A 137 -18.10 -13.19 -7.40
C PHE A 137 -16.89 -12.60 -6.69
N ASN A 138 -16.47 -13.22 -5.59
CA ASN A 138 -15.21 -12.93 -4.93
C ASN A 138 -14.20 -14.02 -5.22
N PHE A 139 -12.93 -13.63 -5.41
CA PHE A 139 -11.81 -14.54 -5.41
C PHE A 139 -10.60 -13.90 -4.74
N ALA A 140 -9.83 -14.73 -4.04
CA ALA A 140 -8.61 -14.29 -3.39
C ALA A 140 -7.40 -14.53 -4.29
N GLU A 141 -6.42 -13.62 -4.23
CA GLU A 141 -5.15 -13.73 -4.94
C GLU A 141 -4.00 -13.24 -4.06
N GLU A 142 -2.88 -13.94 -4.14
CA GLU A 142 -1.63 -13.57 -3.49
C GLU A 142 -0.68 -12.92 -4.50
N VAL A 143 -0.24 -11.68 -4.20
CA VAL A 143 0.80 -10.99 -4.95
C VAL A 143 2.12 -11.13 -4.20
N THR A 144 3.10 -11.80 -4.83
CA THR A 144 4.42 -12.10 -4.24
C THR A 144 5.58 -11.40 -4.93
N ASP A 145 5.27 -10.41 -5.76
CA ASP A 145 6.23 -9.74 -6.65
C ASP A 145 7.16 -8.79 -5.92
N TYR A 146 6.81 -8.36 -4.71
CA TYR A 146 7.55 -7.37 -3.97
C TYR A 146 8.45 -7.96 -2.89
N LYS A 147 9.57 -7.31 -2.70
CA LYS A 147 10.51 -7.57 -1.61
C LYS A 147 11.07 -6.26 -1.08
N ILE A 148 11.43 -6.23 0.19
CA ILE A 148 12.22 -5.18 0.82
C ILE A 148 13.63 -5.74 0.99
N ASP A 149 14.62 -5.06 0.42
CA ASP A 149 16.03 -5.39 0.57
C ASP A 149 16.65 -4.40 1.56
N LEU A 150 16.98 -4.88 2.75
CA LEU A 150 17.63 -4.09 3.79
C LEU A 150 19.12 -4.42 3.82
N THR A 151 19.94 -3.41 3.58
CA THR A 151 21.41 -3.50 3.73
C THR A 151 21.82 -3.24 5.18
N GLY A 152 23.06 -3.59 5.52
CA GLY A 152 23.63 -3.32 6.86
C GLY A 152 23.72 -1.81 7.15
N TYR A 153 24.12 -1.49 8.40
CA TYR A 153 24.31 -0.09 8.81
C TYR A 153 25.19 0.66 7.82
N PRO A 154 24.85 1.95 7.55
CA PRO A 154 25.72 2.81 6.76
C PRO A 154 27.11 2.80 7.40
N GLN A 155 28.11 2.39 6.64
CA GLN A 155 29.50 2.40 7.11
C GLN A 155 29.89 3.86 7.35
N SER A 156 30.16 4.23 8.60
CA SER A 156 30.75 5.53 8.90
C SER A 156 32.12 5.59 8.20
N ILE A 157 32.25 6.39 7.17
CA ILE A 157 33.52 6.69 6.53
C ILE A 157 34.31 7.53 7.55
N ASN A 158 35.26 6.90 8.26
CA ASN A 158 36.23 7.59 9.08
C ASN A 158 37.30 8.24 8.21
#